data_179eef3d08f13f1dd63bd3313fb09ad4
#
_entry.id   179eef3d08f13f1dd63bd3313fb09ad4
#
_cell.length_a   1.000
_cell.length_b   1.000
_cell.length_c   1.000
_cell.angle_alpha   90.00
_cell.angle_beta   90.00
_cell.angle_gamma   90.00
#
_symmetry.space_group_name_H-M   'P 1'
#
loop_
_entity.id
_entity.type
_entity.pdbx_description
1 polymer ?
#
loop_
_entity_poly.entity_id
_entity_poly.type
_entity_poly.pdbx_seq_one_letter_code
_entity_poly.pdbx_strand_id
1 'polypeptide(L)'
;EHAANLFALKEFGNIYTRIMNPTNDVLEKRLSALEGGLASLTVSSGQTASTFAILNVAQAGDNIVSSTDLYGGTVSLFTHTLSKLGIEVRYADPSDPKNFEKAIDDKTRAFYGETLPNPYLRVFPIKEVSDIGRKHNIPLIMDNTAAPVICKPIEHGAAVVVYSLTKYIAGHGTVVGGALVDGGNFDWTADAKRQPLFNEPDASYGGVVWGKAVPELTGANVSFAVRARVTLLRDLGSALSPDNAFGVIQGLETVAL
;
A
#
# COMPACT_ATOMS: atom_id res chain seq x y z
N GLU A 1 -23.04 16.07 -18.29
CA GLU A 1 -21.88 15.69 -19.11
C GLU A 1 -20.60 15.62 -18.27
N HIS A 2 -20.21 16.70 -17.56
CA HIS A 2 -19.04 16.72 -16.67
C HIS A 2 -19.00 15.57 -15.63
N ALA A 3 -20.10 15.38 -14.87
CA ALA A 3 -20.19 14.29 -13.90
C ALA A 3 -20.01 12.89 -14.55
N ALA A 4 -20.59 12.69 -15.74
CA ALA A 4 -20.41 11.42 -16.47
C ALA A 4 -18.96 11.20 -16.91
N ASN A 5 -18.25 12.26 -17.30
CA ASN A 5 -16.83 12.20 -17.66
C ASN A 5 -15.95 11.86 -16.46
N LEU A 6 -16.23 12.45 -15.29
CA LEU A 6 -15.52 12.14 -14.03
C LEU A 6 -15.69 10.66 -13.65
N PHE A 7 -16.94 10.13 -13.67
CA PHE A 7 -17.19 8.73 -13.37
C PHE A 7 -16.58 7.76 -14.39
N ALA A 8 -16.47 8.19 -15.66
CA ALA A 8 -15.82 7.42 -16.71
C ALA A 8 -14.30 7.57 -16.73
N LEU A 9 -13.70 8.28 -15.78
CA LEU A 9 -12.26 8.61 -15.71
C LEU A 9 -11.71 9.32 -16.97
N LYS A 10 -12.58 10.04 -17.71
CA LYS A 10 -12.20 10.89 -18.83
C LYS A 10 -11.69 12.26 -18.39
N GLU A 11 -12.04 12.67 -17.19
CA GLU A 11 -11.61 13.88 -16.51
C GLU A 11 -11.23 13.53 -15.08
N PHE A 12 -10.24 14.24 -14.51
CA PHE A 12 -9.90 14.11 -13.09
C PHE A 12 -10.64 15.17 -12.27
N GLY A 13 -11.11 14.77 -11.07
CA GLY A 13 -11.78 15.69 -10.15
C GLY A 13 -12.45 14.96 -9.01
N ASN A 14 -12.93 15.74 -8.03
CA ASN A 14 -13.64 15.18 -6.88
C ASN A 14 -15.07 14.80 -7.27
N ILE A 15 -15.36 13.52 -7.22
CA ILE A 15 -16.68 12.96 -7.58
C ILE A 15 -17.53 12.76 -6.34
N TYR A 16 -16.98 12.06 -5.35
CA TYR A 16 -17.71 11.56 -4.19
C TYR A 16 -16.73 11.31 -3.05
N THR A 17 -17.01 11.86 -1.86
CA THR A 17 -16.07 11.91 -0.72
C THR A 17 -15.52 10.54 -0.30
N ARG A 18 -16.29 9.46 -0.42
CA ARG A 18 -15.79 8.11 -0.13
C ARG A 18 -14.60 7.71 -1.02
N ILE A 19 -14.57 8.18 -2.26
CA ILE A 19 -13.52 7.83 -3.24
C ILE A 19 -12.41 8.88 -3.26
N MET A 20 -12.78 10.16 -3.23
CA MET A 20 -11.86 11.29 -3.27
C MET A 20 -12.51 12.56 -2.67
N ASN A 21 -11.71 13.32 -1.92
CA ASN A 21 -12.15 14.56 -1.26
C ASN A 21 -10.97 15.55 -1.24
N PRO A 22 -11.19 16.87 -1.40
CA PRO A 22 -10.12 17.84 -1.43
C PRO A 22 -9.22 17.83 -0.20
N THR A 23 -9.78 17.62 1.01
CA THR A 23 -8.99 17.55 2.25
C THR A 23 -8.11 16.30 2.27
N ASN A 24 -8.65 15.15 1.86
CA ASN A 24 -7.89 13.92 1.74
C ASN A 24 -6.78 14.05 0.68
N ASP A 25 -7.05 14.71 -0.44
CA ASP A 25 -6.07 14.94 -1.51
C ASP A 25 -4.87 15.77 -1.02
N VAL A 26 -5.10 16.79 -0.18
CA VAL A 26 -4.01 17.54 0.47
C VAL A 26 -3.15 16.62 1.33
N LEU A 27 -3.78 15.78 2.16
CA LEU A 27 -3.07 14.83 3.01
C LEU A 27 -2.27 13.83 2.16
N GLU A 28 -2.89 13.27 1.14
CA GLU A 28 -2.26 12.29 0.25
C GLU A 28 -1.03 12.86 -0.47
N LYS A 29 -1.11 14.09 -0.99
CA LYS A 29 0.02 14.77 -1.62
C LYS A 29 1.16 15.04 -0.62
N ARG A 30 0.84 15.41 0.61
CA ARG A 30 1.85 15.63 1.66
C ARG A 30 2.52 14.33 2.08
N LEU A 31 1.77 13.22 2.21
CA LEU A 31 2.32 11.91 2.51
C LEU A 31 3.24 11.40 1.38
N SER A 32 2.84 11.58 0.13
CA SER A 32 3.68 11.25 -1.01
C SER A 32 5.00 12.02 -0.98
N ALA A 33 4.95 13.33 -0.74
CA ALA A 33 6.15 14.16 -0.64
C ALA A 33 7.04 13.79 0.55
N LEU A 34 6.43 13.47 1.71
CA LEU A 34 7.17 13.06 2.92
C LEU A 34 7.96 11.77 2.68
N GLU A 35 7.32 10.79 2.04
CA GLU A 35 7.89 9.45 1.81
C GLU A 35 8.78 9.38 0.56
N GLY A 36 8.66 10.33 -0.36
CA GLY A 36 9.30 10.29 -1.68
C GLY A 36 8.55 9.41 -2.68
N GLY A 37 7.26 9.17 -2.47
CA GLY A 37 6.40 8.43 -3.39
C GLY A 37 5.74 9.30 -4.46
N LEU A 38 5.11 8.65 -5.45
CA LEU A 38 4.42 9.35 -6.53
C LEU A 38 2.95 9.62 -6.24
N ALA A 39 2.28 8.72 -5.50
CA ALA A 39 0.86 8.85 -5.17
C ALA A 39 0.57 8.20 -3.81
N SER A 40 -0.48 8.68 -3.15
CA SER A 40 -0.96 8.08 -1.90
C SER A 40 -2.47 7.86 -1.93
N LEU A 41 -2.91 6.94 -1.08
CA LEU A 41 -4.32 6.67 -0.82
C LEU A 41 -4.54 6.65 0.68
N THR A 42 -5.42 7.52 1.20
CA THR A 42 -5.81 7.51 2.59
C THR A 42 -7.02 6.60 2.81
N VAL A 43 -7.00 5.89 3.93
CA VAL A 43 -8.02 4.91 4.34
C VAL A 43 -8.34 5.04 5.83
N SER A 44 -9.38 4.36 6.29
CA SER A 44 -9.94 4.52 7.64
C SER A 44 -9.01 4.10 8.79
N SER A 45 -8.00 3.25 8.54
CA SER A 45 -7.09 2.75 9.58
C SER A 45 -5.81 2.14 8.98
N GLY A 46 -4.77 1.96 9.81
CA GLY A 46 -3.58 1.22 9.43
C GLY A 46 -3.87 -0.24 9.05
N GLN A 47 -4.80 -0.90 9.74
CA GLN A 47 -5.23 -2.26 9.39
C GLN A 47 -5.87 -2.31 8.00
N THR A 48 -6.68 -1.31 7.65
CA THR A 48 -7.21 -1.19 6.28
C THR A 48 -6.08 -0.97 5.28
N ALA A 49 -5.09 -0.14 5.61
CA ALA A 49 -3.94 0.09 4.72
C ALA A 49 -3.19 -1.21 4.41
N SER A 50 -2.85 -2.00 5.44
CA SER A 50 -2.20 -3.31 5.26
C SER A 50 -3.09 -4.29 4.49
N THR A 51 -4.39 -4.35 4.81
CA THR A 51 -5.36 -5.20 4.10
C THR A 51 -5.44 -4.84 2.62
N PHE A 52 -5.60 -3.55 2.30
CA PHE A 52 -5.69 -3.08 0.91
C PHE A 52 -4.39 -3.28 0.16
N ALA A 53 -3.24 -3.09 0.83
CA ALA A 53 -1.94 -3.35 0.21
C ALA A 53 -1.84 -4.80 -0.28
N ILE A 54 -2.31 -5.76 0.51
CA ILE A 54 -2.28 -7.17 0.14
C ILE A 54 -3.37 -7.51 -0.89
N LEU A 55 -4.63 -7.11 -0.67
CA LEU A 55 -5.73 -7.39 -1.61
C LEU A 55 -5.54 -6.72 -2.97
N ASN A 56 -4.68 -5.71 -3.05
CA ASN A 56 -4.36 -5.05 -4.31
C ASN A 56 -3.38 -5.85 -5.18
N VAL A 57 -2.70 -6.85 -4.63
CA VAL A 57 -1.70 -7.68 -5.34
C VAL A 57 -2.01 -9.17 -5.28
N ALA A 58 -2.78 -9.64 -4.30
CA ALA A 58 -3.08 -11.05 -4.06
C ALA A 58 -4.58 -11.31 -3.97
N GLN A 59 -4.99 -12.49 -4.42
CA GLN A 59 -6.36 -12.99 -4.37
C GLN A 59 -6.40 -14.42 -3.82
N ALA A 60 -7.58 -15.01 -3.69
CA ALA A 60 -7.74 -16.38 -3.21
C ALA A 60 -6.88 -17.36 -4.04
N GLY A 61 -6.09 -18.17 -3.36
CA GLY A 61 -5.14 -19.12 -3.95
C GLY A 61 -3.72 -18.57 -4.11
N ASP A 62 -3.50 -17.28 -3.89
CA ASP A 62 -2.18 -16.67 -3.87
C ASP A 62 -1.55 -16.69 -2.47
N ASN A 63 -0.26 -16.36 -2.39
CA ASN A 63 0.44 -16.14 -1.12
C ASN A 63 1.30 -14.88 -1.13
N ILE A 64 1.67 -14.46 0.08
CA ILE A 64 2.71 -13.46 0.34
C ILE A 64 3.76 -14.03 1.29
N VAL A 65 4.98 -13.51 1.23
CA VAL A 65 6.01 -13.80 2.24
C VAL A 65 6.13 -12.59 3.17
N SER A 66 5.91 -12.80 4.45
CA SER A 66 5.94 -11.75 5.47
C SER A 66 7.05 -11.99 6.49
N SER A 67 7.58 -10.89 7.03
CA SER A 67 8.43 -10.97 8.22
C SER A 67 7.72 -11.68 9.37
N THR A 68 8.49 -12.41 10.22
CA THR A 68 8.01 -12.88 11.52
C THR A 68 7.85 -11.75 12.53
N ASP A 69 8.60 -10.66 12.33
CA ASP A 69 8.62 -9.52 13.24
C ASP A 69 7.61 -8.48 12.77
N LEU A 70 6.43 -8.49 13.39
CA LEU A 70 5.30 -7.63 13.06
C LEU A 70 4.54 -7.19 14.31
N TYR A 71 3.80 -6.11 14.17
CA TYR A 71 2.76 -5.73 15.12
C TYR A 71 1.73 -6.86 15.29
N GLY A 72 1.34 -7.15 16.54
CA GLY A 72 0.43 -8.26 16.85
C GLY A 72 -0.91 -8.21 16.10
N GLY A 73 -1.44 -7.00 15.81
CA GLY A 73 -2.64 -6.85 14.98
C GLY A 73 -2.43 -7.27 13.53
N THR A 74 -1.25 -7.01 12.97
CA THR A 74 -0.86 -7.46 11.62
C THR A 74 -0.71 -8.98 11.58
N VAL A 75 -0.09 -9.58 12.61
CA VAL A 75 -0.02 -11.05 12.74
C VAL A 75 -1.42 -11.66 12.75
N SER A 76 -2.35 -11.11 13.55
CA SER A 76 -3.72 -11.61 13.61
C SER A 76 -4.46 -11.45 12.27
N LEU A 77 -4.31 -10.31 11.59
CA LEU A 77 -4.85 -10.07 10.26
C LEU A 77 -4.37 -11.12 9.26
N PHE A 78 -3.06 -11.36 9.23
CA PHE A 78 -2.42 -12.24 8.26
C PHE A 78 -2.74 -13.72 8.55
N THR A 79 -2.61 -14.14 9.80
CA THR A 79 -2.79 -15.55 10.18
C THR A 79 -4.25 -15.99 10.12
N HIS A 80 -5.19 -15.12 10.52
CA HIS A 80 -6.58 -15.53 10.71
C HIS A 80 -7.56 -14.94 9.72
N THR A 81 -7.36 -13.68 9.30
CA THR A 81 -8.32 -13.01 8.40
C THR A 81 -8.00 -13.28 6.95
N LEU A 82 -6.75 -13.06 6.51
CA LEU A 82 -6.37 -13.31 5.12
C LEU A 82 -6.47 -14.78 4.74
N SER A 83 -6.17 -15.69 5.67
CA SER A 83 -6.34 -17.14 5.42
C SER A 83 -7.80 -17.53 5.12
N LYS A 84 -8.78 -16.87 5.77
CA LYS A 84 -10.20 -17.06 5.46
C LYS A 84 -10.62 -16.47 4.13
N LEU A 85 -9.86 -15.50 3.62
CA LEU A 85 -10.02 -14.95 2.27
C LEU A 85 -9.27 -15.77 1.20
N GLY A 86 -8.65 -16.88 1.61
CA GLY A 86 -7.93 -17.79 0.72
C GLY A 86 -6.51 -17.33 0.35
N ILE A 87 -5.95 -16.35 1.05
CA ILE A 87 -4.57 -15.87 0.85
C ILE A 87 -3.67 -16.49 1.93
N GLU A 88 -2.66 -17.26 1.50
CA GLU A 88 -1.66 -17.83 2.40
C GLU A 88 -0.63 -16.77 2.79
N VAL A 89 -0.21 -16.73 4.06
CA VAL A 89 0.91 -15.92 4.51
C VAL A 89 2.03 -16.83 5.00
N ARG A 90 3.18 -16.75 4.37
CA ARG A 90 4.41 -17.47 4.74
C ARG A 90 5.31 -16.55 5.52
N TYR A 91 5.72 -16.98 6.69
CA TYR A 91 6.57 -16.18 7.56
C TYR A 91 8.06 -16.50 7.35
N ALA A 92 8.87 -15.45 7.23
CA ALA A 92 10.32 -15.52 7.10
C ALA A 92 11.00 -14.67 8.18
N ASP A 93 11.99 -15.25 8.88
CA ASP A 93 12.81 -14.51 9.83
C ASP A 93 13.69 -13.49 9.09
N PRO A 94 13.54 -12.17 9.36
CA PRO A 94 14.27 -11.13 8.66
C PRO A 94 15.76 -11.04 9.05
N SER A 95 16.23 -11.83 10.02
CA SER A 95 17.66 -11.89 10.39
C SER A 95 18.56 -12.39 9.25
N ASP A 96 18.01 -13.20 8.33
CA ASP A 96 18.64 -13.57 7.07
C ASP A 96 17.67 -13.28 5.91
N PRO A 97 17.95 -12.26 5.08
CA PRO A 97 17.12 -11.92 3.91
C PRO A 97 16.85 -13.10 2.96
N LYS A 98 17.76 -14.08 2.89
CA LYS A 98 17.58 -15.28 2.07
C LYS A 98 16.40 -16.15 2.51
N ASN A 99 15.90 -15.97 3.73
CA ASN A 99 14.71 -16.68 4.17
C ASN A 99 13.47 -16.27 3.38
N PHE A 100 13.40 -15.00 2.92
CA PHE A 100 12.35 -14.54 2.01
C PHE A 100 12.45 -15.26 0.66
N GLU A 101 13.66 -15.40 0.09
CA GLU A 101 13.87 -16.07 -1.18
C GLU A 101 13.47 -17.55 -1.14
N LYS A 102 13.80 -18.26 -0.04
CA LYS A 102 13.45 -19.68 0.17
C LYS A 102 11.94 -19.92 0.25
N ALA A 103 11.15 -18.91 0.64
CA ALA A 103 9.70 -19.02 0.80
C ALA A 103 8.91 -18.69 -0.48
N ILE A 104 9.58 -18.29 -1.57
CA ILE A 104 8.97 -17.96 -2.86
C ILE A 104 8.46 -19.21 -3.56
N ASP A 105 7.27 -19.10 -4.15
CA ASP A 105 6.77 -20.01 -5.19
C ASP A 105 6.08 -19.20 -6.31
N ASP A 106 5.45 -19.90 -7.27
CA ASP A 106 4.78 -19.28 -8.42
C ASP A 106 3.57 -18.41 -8.05
N LYS A 107 3.03 -18.59 -6.84
CA LYS A 107 1.87 -17.85 -6.32
C LYS A 107 2.23 -16.71 -5.38
N THR A 108 3.51 -16.50 -5.10
CA THR A 108 3.97 -15.41 -4.24
C THR A 108 3.80 -14.07 -4.96
N ARG A 109 3.00 -13.14 -4.39
CA ARG A 109 2.65 -11.86 -5.01
C ARG A 109 3.38 -10.67 -4.42
N ALA A 110 3.73 -10.72 -3.13
CA ALA A 110 4.43 -9.63 -2.46
C ALA A 110 5.27 -10.13 -1.30
N PHE A 111 6.26 -9.31 -0.90
CA PHE A 111 6.90 -9.35 0.40
C PHE A 111 6.31 -8.28 1.30
N TYR A 112 6.28 -8.56 2.61
CA TYR A 112 5.80 -7.62 3.62
C TYR A 112 6.72 -7.58 4.84
N GLY A 113 6.99 -6.37 5.36
CA GLY A 113 7.77 -6.17 6.57
C GLY A 113 7.40 -4.86 7.27
N GLU A 114 7.89 -4.69 8.49
CA GLU A 114 7.82 -3.43 9.26
C GLU A 114 9.21 -2.87 9.46
N THR A 115 9.40 -1.57 9.23
CA THR A 115 10.72 -0.89 9.35
C THR A 115 11.31 -1.07 10.74
N LEU A 116 10.48 -0.83 11.77
CA LEU A 116 10.77 -1.05 13.19
C LEU A 116 9.56 -1.76 13.82
N PRO A 117 9.55 -3.10 13.85
CA PRO A 117 8.41 -3.88 14.31
C PRO A 117 8.17 -3.73 15.81
N ASN A 118 6.91 -3.53 16.20
CA ASN A 118 6.50 -3.53 17.59
C ASN A 118 6.15 -4.97 18.04
N PRO A 119 6.77 -5.56 19.09
CA PRO A 119 7.64 -4.90 20.09
C PRO A 119 9.14 -5.11 19.87
N TYR A 120 9.56 -5.85 18.88
CA TYR A 120 10.95 -6.30 18.74
C TYR A 120 11.95 -5.20 18.37
N LEU A 121 11.52 -4.16 17.64
CA LEU A 121 12.32 -3.00 17.20
C LEU A 121 13.60 -3.37 16.43
N ARG A 122 13.67 -4.57 15.86
CA ARG A 122 14.77 -5.00 15.02
C ARG A 122 14.64 -4.31 13.66
N VAL A 123 15.69 -3.59 13.25
CA VAL A 123 15.70 -2.91 11.95
C VAL A 123 15.55 -3.93 10.82
N PHE A 124 14.56 -3.74 9.97
CA PHE A 124 14.30 -4.62 8.83
C PHE A 124 15.31 -4.35 7.71
N PRO A 125 15.90 -5.39 7.08
CA PRO A 125 16.86 -5.25 5.97
C PRO A 125 16.15 -4.93 4.64
N ILE A 126 15.65 -3.68 4.51
CA ILE A 126 14.76 -3.26 3.41
C ILE A 126 15.44 -3.47 2.06
N LYS A 127 16.68 -2.99 1.92
CA LYS A 127 17.38 -3.05 0.64
C LYS A 127 17.62 -4.47 0.18
N GLU A 128 18.13 -5.33 1.06
CA GLU A 128 18.47 -6.71 0.76
C GLU A 128 17.23 -7.52 0.37
N VAL A 129 16.13 -7.36 1.11
CA VAL A 129 14.86 -8.05 0.81
C VAL A 129 14.23 -7.50 -0.46
N SER A 130 14.31 -6.17 -0.69
CA SER A 130 13.84 -5.56 -1.94
C SER A 130 14.63 -6.05 -3.15
N ASP A 131 15.96 -6.16 -3.05
CA ASP A 131 16.81 -6.65 -4.13
C ASP A 131 16.46 -8.11 -4.49
N ILE A 132 16.16 -8.95 -3.50
CA ILE A 132 15.64 -10.30 -3.72
C ILE A 132 14.29 -10.25 -4.43
N GLY A 133 13.35 -9.44 -3.93
CA GLY A 133 12.03 -9.30 -4.54
C GLY A 133 12.10 -8.87 -6.02
N ARG A 134 12.94 -7.89 -6.33
CA ARG A 134 13.12 -7.39 -7.70
C ARG A 134 13.63 -8.46 -8.68
N LYS A 135 14.53 -9.36 -8.24
CA LYS A 135 14.99 -10.49 -9.06
C LYS A 135 13.85 -11.44 -9.45
N HIS A 136 12.83 -11.52 -8.63
CA HIS A 136 11.67 -12.40 -8.81
C HIS A 136 10.38 -11.66 -9.23
N ASN A 137 10.46 -10.36 -9.55
CA ASN A 137 9.32 -9.49 -9.86
C ASN A 137 8.26 -9.48 -8.74
N ILE A 138 8.73 -9.50 -7.49
CA ILE A 138 7.91 -9.45 -6.27
C ILE A 138 8.13 -8.09 -5.60
N PRO A 139 7.07 -7.25 -5.43
CA PRO A 139 7.17 -5.98 -4.75
C PRO A 139 7.36 -6.18 -3.24
N LEU A 140 8.17 -5.32 -2.61
CA LEU A 140 8.23 -5.20 -1.16
C LEU A 140 7.28 -4.12 -0.68
N ILE A 141 6.39 -4.48 0.24
CA ILE A 141 5.47 -3.60 0.95
C ILE A 141 6.00 -3.40 2.37
N MET A 142 6.22 -2.15 2.79
CA MET A 142 6.76 -1.82 4.09
C MET A 142 5.78 -1.04 4.94
N ASP A 143 5.54 -1.51 6.16
CA ASP A 143 4.88 -0.70 7.18
C ASP A 143 5.93 0.18 7.88
N ASN A 144 5.82 1.49 7.68
CA ASN A 144 6.73 2.49 8.24
C ASN A 144 6.11 3.28 9.40
N THR A 145 5.09 2.73 10.04
CA THR A 145 4.33 3.42 11.11
C THR A 145 5.22 3.91 12.25
N ALA A 146 6.24 3.13 12.63
CA ALA A 146 7.12 3.47 13.77
C ALA A 146 8.32 4.36 13.40
N ALA A 147 8.56 4.62 12.11
CA ALA A 147 9.74 5.36 11.66
C ALA A 147 9.44 6.44 10.59
N PRO A 148 8.31 7.19 10.66
CA PRO A 148 8.08 8.27 9.69
C PRO A 148 9.20 9.29 9.79
N VAL A 149 9.60 9.88 8.65
CA VAL A 149 10.70 10.85 8.53
C VAL A 149 12.09 10.25 8.77
N ILE A 150 12.24 9.38 9.77
CA ILE A 150 13.52 8.74 10.14
C ILE A 150 14.02 7.80 9.04
N CYS A 151 13.09 7.07 8.42
CA CYS A 151 13.36 6.17 7.30
C CYS A 151 12.34 6.40 6.18
N LYS A 152 12.82 6.38 4.94
CA LYS A 152 11.98 6.38 3.74
C LYS A 152 12.19 5.06 2.99
N PRO A 153 11.38 4.04 3.25
CA PRO A 153 11.57 2.72 2.66
C PRO A 153 11.61 2.72 1.12
N ILE A 154 10.95 3.68 0.46
CA ILE A 154 10.98 3.83 -1.00
C ILE A 154 12.40 4.09 -1.51
N GLU A 155 13.20 4.89 -0.81
CA GLU A 155 14.61 5.17 -1.16
C GLU A 155 15.49 3.91 -1.04
N HIS A 156 15.04 2.92 -0.27
CA HIS A 156 15.71 1.63 -0.07
C HIS A 156 15.11 0.50 -0.90
N GLY A 157 14.18 0.81 -1.80
CA GLY A 157 13.67 -0.13 -2.80
C GLY A 157 12.27 -0.69 -2.54
N ALA A 158 11.61 -0.33 -1.42
CA ALA A 158 10.20 -0.68 -1.23
C ALA A 158 9.34 -0.13 -2.37
N ALA A 159 8.40 -0.94 -2.85
CA ALA A 159 7.47 -0.54 -3.90
C ALA A 159 6.29 0.26 -3.33
N VAL A 160 5.84 -0.12 -2.14
CA VAL A 160 4.71 0.48 -1.44
C VAL A 160 5.04 0.64 0.03
N VAL A 161 4.62 1.75 0.60
CA VAL A 161 4.69 1.98 2.05
C VAL A 161 3.29 2.11 2.62
N VAL A 162 3.03 1.46 3.76
CA VAL A 162 1.79 1.60 4.51
C VAL A 162 2.04 2.30 5.84
N TYR A 163 1.04 3.02 6.31
CA TYR A 163 1.08 3.72 7.58
C TYR A 163 -0.21 3.53 8.36
N SER A 164 -0.08 3.31 9.67
CA SER A 164 -1.11 3.73 10.61
C SER A 164 -0.92 5.22 10.91
N LEU A 165 -1.69 6.07 10.24
CA LEU A 165 -1.68 7.52 10.49
C LEU A 165 -2.08 7.87 11.93
N THR A 166 -2.78 6.95 12.59
CA THR A 166 -3.20 7.01 14.00
C THR A 166 -2.06 7.29 14.98
N LYS A 167 -0.82 6.89 14.63
CA LYS A 167 0.33 6.87 15.52
C LYS A 167 1.16 8.16 15.39
N TYR A 168 2.41 8.05 14.99
CA TYR A 168 3.35 9.18 14.99
C TYR A 168 2.97 10.31 14.04
N ILE A 169 2.36 10.01 12.88
CA ILE A 169 2.02 11.04 11.89
C ILE A 169 0.92 11.97 12.42
N ALA A 170 -0.18 11.44 13.00
CA ALA A 170 -1.18 12.28 13.66
C ALA A 170 -0.67 12.84 15.00
N GLY A 171 0.07 12.04 15.77
CA GLY A 171 0.86 12.44 16.93
C GLY A 171 0.07 12.80 18.18
N HIS A 172 -1.23 12.97 18.13
CA HIS A 172 -2.04 13.56 19.21
C HIS A 172 -3.04 12.58 19.86
N GLY A 173 -3.16 11.36 19.36
CA GLY A 173 -4.10 10.36 19.87
C GLY A 173 -5.59 10.69 19.66
N THR A 174 -5.89 11.62 18.77
CA THR A 174 -7.26 12.16 18.57
C THR A 174 -7.96 11.62 17.33
N VAL A 175 -7.21 10.99 16.40
CA VAL A 175 -7.74 10.51 15.13
C VAL A 175 -7.28 9.09 14.83
N VAL A 176 -8.06 8.37 14.05
CA VAL A 176 -7.71 7.07 13.47
C VAL A 176 -7.64 7.22 11.96
N GLY A 177 -6.60 6.67 11.36
CA GLY A 177 -6.42 6.68 9.91
C GLY A 177 -5.32 5.74 9.44
N GLY A 178 -5.28 5.51 8.15
CA GLY A 178 -4.23 4.76 7.47
C GLY A 178 -3.90 5.38 6.12
N ALA A 179 -2.76 4.98 5.57
CA ALA A 179 -2.38 5.37 4.22
C ALA A 179 -1.55 4.30 3.52
N LEU A 180 -1.65 4.29 2.19
CA LEU A 180 -0.76 3.60 1.29
C LEU A 180 -0.03 4.65 0.46
N VAL A 181 1.28 4.50 0.30
CA VAL A 181 2.12 5.35 -0.57
C VAL A 181 2.70 4.48 -1.66
N ASP A 182 2.39 4.79 -2.92
CA ASP A 182 2.93 4.15 -4.10
C ASP A 182 4.25 4.82 -4.47
N GLY A 183 5.34 4.04 -4.45
CA GLY A 183 6.68 4.54 -4.80
C GLY A 183 6.86 4.86 -6.28
N GLY A 184 6.03 4.28 -7.15
CA GLY A 184 6.17 4.41 -8.60
C GLY A 184 7.43 3.74 -9.17
N ASN A 185 8.17 3.01 -8.36
CA ASN A 185 9.48 2.45 -8.67
C ASN A 185 9.46 0.94 -8.98
N PHE A 186 8.28 0.33 -9.03
CA PHE A 186 8.09 -1.10 -9.35
C PHE A 186 7.35 -1.25 -10.67
N ASP A 187 7.89 -2.07 -11.58
CA ASP A 187 7.25 -2.36 -12.85
C ASP A 187 6.19 -3.47 -12.68
N TRP A 188 4.92 -3.07 -12.57
CA TRP A 188 3.78 -3.98 -12.42
C TRP A 188 3.53 -4.85 -13.65
N THR A 189 4.18 -4.56 -14.79
CA THR A 189 4.00 -5.27 -16.06
C THR A 189 5.13 -6.23 -16.40
N ALA A 190 6.24 -6.19 -15.68
CA ALA A 190 7.43 -6.99 -15.96
C ALA A 190 7.18 -8.51 -15.95
N ASP A 191 6.25 -8.98 -15.11
CA ASP A 191 5.82 -10.38 -15.07
C ASP A 191 4.30 -10.46 -14.87
N ALA A 192 3.58 -10.63 -15.96
CA ALA A 192 2.12 -10.70 -15.95
C ALA A 192 1.56 -11.90 -15.15
N LYS A 193 2.32 -13.00 -15.05
CA LYS A 193 1.90 -14.16 -14.24
C LYS A 193 2.09 -13.90 -12.76
N ARG A 194 3.12 -13.14 -12.41
CA ARG A 194 3.42 -12.76 -11.03
C ARG A 194 2.47 -11.69 -10.51
N GLN A 195 2.04 -10.76 -11.40
CA GLN A 195 1.16 -9.64 -11.06
C GLN A 195 -0.13 -9.64 -11.91
N PRO A 196 -0.97 -10.69 -11.81
CA PRO A 196 -2.15 -10.85 -12.69
C PRO A 196 -3.14 -9.70 -12.54
N LEU A 197 -3.37 -9.18 -11.32
CA LEU A 197 -4.34 -8.11 -11.06
C LEU A 197 -4.00 -6.78 -11.74
N PHE A 198 -2.77 -6.60 -12.22
CA PHE A 198 -2.35 -5.44 -13.01
C PHE A 198 -2.28 -5.71 -14.51
N ASN A 199 -2.33 -6.98 -14.92
CA ASN A 199 -2.09 -7.41 -16.30
C ASN A 199 -3.29 -8.07 -16.97
N GLU A 200 -4.27 -8.53 -16.18
CA GLU A 200 -5.52 -9.09 -16.69
C GLU A 200 -6.59 -7.99 -16.82
N PRO A 201 -7.52 -8.13 -17.79
CA PRO A 201 -8.65 -7.21 -17.92
C PRO A 201 -9.55 -7.21 -16.68
N ASP A 202 -9.78 -6.05 -16.09
CA ASP A 202 -10.66 -5.87 -14.93
C ASP A 202 -12.13 -5.70 -15.39
N ALA A 203 -12.96 -6.70 -15.13
CA ALA A 203 -14.37 -6.68 -15.53
C ALA A 203 -15.16 -5.54 -14.84
N SER A 204 -14.75 -5.10 -13.63
CA SER A 204 -15.43 -4.01 -12.91
C SER A 204 -15.20 -2.63 -13.55
N TYR A 205 -14.22 -2.53 -14.47
CA TYR A 205 -13.88 -1.34 -15.24
C TYR A 205 -13.84 -1.60 -16.75
N GLY A 206 -14.77 -2.42 -17.27
CA GLY A 206 -14.92 -2.62 -18.71
C GLY A 206 -13.69 -3.23 -19.41
N GLY A 207 -12.90 -4.01 -18.67
CA GLY A 207 -11.72 -4.70 -19.22
C GLY A 207 -10.44 -3.90 -19.17
N VAL A 208 -10.35 -2.87 -18.33
CA VAL A 208 -9.10 -2.09 -18.13
C VAL A 208 -7.98 -3.00 -17.62
N VAL A 209 -6.79 -2.87 -18.21
CA VAL A 209 -5.54 -3.47 -17.75
C VAL A 209 -4.74 -2.40 -17.01
N TRP A 210 -4.77 -2.44 -15.67
CA TRP A 210 -4.29 -1.36 -14.80
C TRP A 210 -2.82 -0.99 -15.01
N GLY A 211 -1.96 -2.00 -15.19
CA GLY A 211 -0.52 -1.79 -15.39
C GLY A 211 -0.17 -1.02 -16.65
N LYS A 212 -1.08 -0.99 -17.64
CA LYS A 212 -0.90 -0.26 -18.92
C LYS A 212 -1.69 1.04 -18.94
N ALA A 213 -2.99 0.95 -18.65
CA ALA A 213 -3.90 2.08 -18.80
C ALA A 213 -3.56 3.26 -17.88
N VAL A 214 -3.09 3.01 -16.65
CA VAL A 214 -2.77 4.09 -15.71
C VAL A 214 -1.55 4.89 -16.16
N PRO A 215 -0.39 4.27 -16.49
CA PRO A 215 0.75 5.03 -17.02
C PRO A 215 0.44 5.77 -18.33
N GLU A 216 -0.35 5.18 -19.23
CA GLU A 216 -0.78 5.84 -20.47
C GLU A 216 -1.64 7.09 -20.19
N LEU A 217 -2.54 7.02 -19.21
CA LEU A 217 -3.44 8.11 -18.87
C LEU A 217 -2.76 9.22 -18.06
N THR A 218 -1.88 8.85 -17.11
CA THR A 218 -1.32 9.79 -16.13
C THR A 218 0.09 10.26 -16.46
N GLY A 219 0.79 9.56 -17.34
CA GLY A 219 2.22 9.75 -17.58
C GLY A 219 3.13 9.29 -16.44
N ALA A 220 2.58 8.58 -15.42
CA ALA A 220 3.30 8.15 -14.22
C ALA A 220 2.93 6.72 -13.82
N ASN A 221 3.88 5.99 -13.23
CA ASN A 221 3.66 4.64 -12.74
C ASN A 221 2.99 4.66 -11.36
N VAL A 222 1.71 5.00 -11.31
CA VAL A 222 0.88 5.07 -10.09
C VAL A 222 -0.26 4.04 -10.12
N SER A 223 -0.05 2.96 -10.83
CA SER A 223 -1.06 1.90 -11.03
C SER A 223 -1.52 1.29 -9.73
N PHE A 224 -0.63 1.14 -8.74
CA PHE A 224 -0.98 0.57 -7.45
C PHE A 224 -1.98 1.47 -6.70
N ALA A 225 -1.67 2.76 -6.55
CA ALA A 225 -2.54 3.70 -5.84
C ALA A 225 -3.88 3.91 -6.55
N VAL A 226 -3.88 4.03 -7.88
CA VAL A 226 -5.10 4.22 -8.66
C VAL A 226 -6.01 3.00 -8.56
N ARG A 227 -5.47 1.78 -8.78
CA ARG A 227 -6.26 0.55 -8.66
C ARG A 227 -6.84 0.40 -7.27
N ALA A 228 -6.05 0.58 -6.21
CA ALA A 228 -6.52 0.49 -4.83
C ALA A 228 -7.67 1.47 -4.55
N ARG A 229 -7.62 2.69 -5.09
CA ARG A 229 -8.69 3.68 -4.95
C ARG A 229 -9.97 3.28 -5.64
N VAL A 230 -9.88 2.95 -6.92
CA VAL A 230 -11.07 2.79 -7.77
C VAL A 230 -11.69 1.40 -7.70
N THR A 231 -10.97 0.42 -7.13
CA THR A 231 -11.51 -0.92 -6.85
C THR A 231 -11.77 -1.10 -5.35
N LEU A 232 -10.73 -1.21 -4.52
CA LEU A 232 -10.87 -1.58 -3.11
C LEU A 232 -11.56 -0.49 -2.28
N LEU A 233 -11.09 0.75 -2.36
CA LEU A 233 -11.70 1.84 -1.59
C LEU A 233 -13.13 2.10 -2.05
N ARG A 234 -13.38 2.13 -3.37
CA ARG A 234 -14.73 2.33 -3.90
C ARG A 234 -15.70 1.26 -3.41
N ASP A 235 -15.30 -0.01 -3.46
CA ASP A 235 -16.22 -1.14 -3.26
C ASP A 235 -16.33 -1.54 -1.78
N LEU A 236 -15.22 -1.52 -1.01
CA LEU A 236 -15.21 -1.88 0.41
C LEU A 236 -15.51 -0.69 1.33
N GLY A 237 -15.32 0.54 0.86
CA GLY A 237 -15.83 1.73 1.53
C GLY A 237 -15.06 2.18 2.77
N SER A 238 -13.88 1.67 3.05
CA SER A 238 -13.07 2.03 4.24
C SER A 238 -12.37 3.39 4.08
N ALA A 239 -13.13 4.43 3.75
CA ALA A 239 -12.63 5.78 3.51
C ALA A 239 -12.24 6.49 4.82
N LEU A 240 -11.20 7.32 4.76
CA LEU A 240 -10.87 8.26 5.81
C LEU A 240 -11.84 9.44 5.76
N SER A 241 -12.44 9.81 6.90
CA SER A 241 -13.28 11.02 6.94
C SER A 241 -12.44 12.29 6.72
N PRO A 242 -12.98 13.33 6.06
CA PRO A 242 -12.27 14.59 5.91
C PRO A 242 -11.87 15.24 7.24
N ASP A 243 -12.66 15.06 8.30
CA ASP A 243 -12.33 15.57 9.64
C ASP A 243 -11.09 14.88 10.22
N ASN A 244 -10.99 13.55 10.07
CA ASN A 244 -9.78 12.83 10.48
C ASN A 244 -8.59 13.21 9.60
N ALA A 245 -8.79 13.39 8.29
CA ALA A 245 -7.74 13.87 7.39
C ALA A 245 -7.20 15.23 7.83
N PHE A 246 -8.08 16.17 8.22
CA PHE A 246 -7.69 17.46 8.76
C PHE A 246 -6.86 17.32 10.05
N GLY A 247 -7.28 16.46 10.99
CA GLY A 247 -6.52 16.19 12.21
C GLY A 247 -5.13 15.60 11.94
N VAL A 248 -5.00 14.72 10.93
CA VAL A 248 -3.70 14.18 10.50
C VAL A 248 -2.83 15.26 9.86
N ILE A 249 -3.42 16.16 9.04
CA ILE A 249 -2.70 17.30 8.45
C ILE A 249 -2.09 18.17 9.53
N GLN A 250 -2.83 18.44 10.63
CA GLN A 250 -2.29 19.17 11.78
C GLN A 250 -1.10 18.44 12.42
N GLY A 251 -1.17 17.11 12.56
CA GLY A 251 -0.04 16.31 13.06
C GLY A 251 1.20 16.38 12.17
N LEU A 252 1.02 16.44 10.85
CA LEU A 252 2.12 16.58 9.89
C LEU A 252 2.91 17.88 10.05
N GLU A 253 2.35 18.93 10.65
CA GLU A 253 3.07 20.19 10.89
C GLU A 253 4.24 20.01 11.88
N THR A 254 4.19 19.00 12.74
CA THR A 254 5.18 18.78 13.79
C THR A 254 5.90 17.44 13.72
N VAL A 255 5.52 16.54 12.81
CA VAL A 255 6.09 15.17 12.75
C VAL A 255 7.60 15.13 12.49
N ALA A 256 8.15 16.17 11.88
CA ALA A 256 9.59 16.30 11.58
C ALA A 256 10.39 17.08 12.65
N LEU A 257 9.74 17.58 13.69
CA LEU A 257 10.37 18.32 14.80
C LEU A 257 10.70 17.38 15.95
#